data_822875b877781e953e3395f9c1c119e4
#
_entry.id   822875b877781e953e3395f9c1c119e4
#
_cell.length_a   1.000
_cell.length_b   1.000
_cell.length_c   1.000
_cell.angle_alpha   90.00
_cell.angle_beta   90.00
_cell.angle_gamma   90.00
#
_symmetry.space_group_name_H-M   'P 1'
#
loop_
_entity.id
_entity.type
_entity.pdbx_description
1 polymer ?
#
loop_
_entity_poly.entity_id
_entity_poly.type
_entity_poly.pdbx_seq_one_letter_code
_entity_poly.pdbx_strand_id
1 'polypeptide(L)'
;MFIGAVFISYNISYFFLAFLSFIAFRELYSVLGFREADRGALFWGILAIPIQYYLAYLAWYGAFIIFIPVVMFLVLPLRLVLKEDTHGITKSMALLQWILMLSVFGISHLAYLLSLPELPGFNAGGRGLLLFLVFLTEINDVMQFIWGKLLGRHKILPKVSPNKTWEGFLGGVISTTAIGYFLGFLTPLS
;
A
#
# COMPACT_ATOMS: atom_id res chain seq x y z
N MET A 1 7.45 -3.14 -16.29
CA MET A 1 6.17 -2.40 -16.48
C MET A 1 6.03 -1.22 -15.51
N PHE A 2 6.22 -1.39 -14.19
CA PHE A 2 6.08 -0.31 -13.20
C PHE A 2 6.98 0.90 -13.48
N ILE A 3 8.28 0.69 -13.64
CA ILE A 3 9.26 1.74 -13.94
C ILE A 3 8.87 2.51 -15.21
N GLY A 4 8.48 1.81 -16.29
CA GLY A 4 8.00 2.44 -17.51
C GLY A 4 6.79 3.35 -17.31
N ALA A 5 5.78 2.91 -16.54
CA ALA A 5 4.59 3.70 -16.26
C ALA A 5 4.92 5.01 -15.51
N VAL A 6 5.86 4.97 -14.55
CA VAL A 6 6.28 6.14 -13.78
C VAL A 6 7.00 7.18 -14.64
N PHE A 7 7.72 6.76 -15.69
CA PHE A 7 8.46 7.69 -16.57
C PHE A 7 7.61 8.28 -17.69
N ILE A 8 6.56 7.59 -18.16
CA ILE A 8 5.79 8.05 -19.34
C ILE A 8 4.99 9.32 -19.03
N SER A 9 4.14 9.31 -18.01
CA SER A 9 3.40 10.52 -17.58
C SER A 9 2.85 10.37 -16.16
N TYR A 10 2.61 11.51 -15.49
CA TYR A 10 1.97 11.52 -14.16
C TYR A 10 0.61 10.83 -14.17
N ASN A 11 -0.24 11.13 -15.15
CA ASN A 11 -1.57 10.55 -15.24
C ASN A 11 -1.54 9.02 -15.39
N ILE A 12 -0.63 8.49 -16.22
CA ILE A 12 -0.47 7.04 -16.39
C ILE A 12 -0.05 6.39 -15.07
N SER A 13 0.84 7.03 -14.30
CA SER A 13 1.27 6.53 -12.99
C SER A 13 0.11 6.45 -12.00
N TYR A 14 -0.74 7.47 -11.94
CA TYR A 14 -1.94 7.46 -11.08
C TYR A 14 -2.91 6.34 -11.47
N PHE A 15 -3.22 6.22 -12.77
CA PHE A 15 -4.09 5.14 -13.26
C PHE A 15 -3.50 3.76 -12.99
N PHE A 16 -2.20 3.59 -13.17
CA PHE A 16 -1.52 2.33 -12.90
C PHE A 16 -1.61 1.94 -11.43
N LEU A 17 -1.31 2.87 -10.52
CA LEU A 17 -1.38 2.64 -9.07
C LEU A 17 -2.83 2.41 -8.60
N ALA A 18 -3.80 3.13 -9.17
CA ALA A 18 -5.22 2.91 -8.90
C ALA A 18 -5.68 1.51 -9.37
N PHE A 19 -5.23 1.08 -10.54
CA PHE A 19 -5.49 -0.26 -11.06
C PHE A 19 -4.82 -1.34 -10.19
N LEU A 20 -3.60 -1.10 -9.72
CA LEU A 20 -2.92 -2.00 -8.78
C LEU A 20 -3.69 -2.13 -7.46
N SER A 21 -4.19 -1.01 -6.92
CA SER A 21 -5.06 -1.01 -5.74
C SER A 21 -6.34 -1.80 -5.98
N PHE A 22 -6.95 -1.67 -7.16
CA PHE A 22 -8.14 -2.43 -7.51
C PHE A 22 -7.87 -3.95 -7.57
N ILE A 23 -6.76 -4.35 -8.19
CA ILE A 23 -6.35 -5.77 -8.23
C ILE A 23 -6.10 -6.29 -6.82
N ALA A 24 -5.34 -5.56 -5.99
CA ALA A 24 -5.05 -5.94 -4.61
C ALA A 24 -6.33 -6.03 -3.77
N PHE A 25 -7.25 -5.06 -3.91
CA PHE A 25 -8.55 -5.08 -3.25
C PHE A 25 -9.37 -6.32 -3.64
N ARG A 26 -9.48 -6.59 -4.94
CA ARG A 26 -10.20 -7.74 -5.48
C ARG A 26 -9.61 -9.06 -4.98
N GLU A 27 -8.29 -9.19 -4.97
CA GLU A 27 -7.60 -10.41 -4.54
C GLU A 27 -7.83 -10.67 -3.05
N LEU A 28 -7.61 -9.67 -2.20
CA LEU A 28 -7.86 -9.79 -0.76
C LEU A 28 -9.33 -10.09 -0.46
N TYR A 29 -10.24 -9.47 -1.21
CA TYR A 29 -11.65 -9.77 -1.09
C TYR A 29 -11.98 -11.23 -1.43
N SER A 30 -11.40 -11.78 -2.50
CA SER A 30 -11.65 -13.15 -2.94
C SER A 30 -11.16 -14.21 -1.93
N VAL A 31 -10.07 -13.91 -1.23
CA VAL A 31 -9.47 -14.83 -0.24
C VAL A 31 -10.22 -14.83 1.10
N LEU A 32 -10.81 -13.71 1.49
CA LEU A 32 -11.38 -13.54 2.85
C LEU A 32 -12.82 -14.04 3.00
N GLY A 33 -13.47 -14.53 1.95
CA GLY A 33 -14.75 -15.23 2.00
C GLY A 33 -15.90 -14.38 2.56
N PHE A 34 -16.22 -13.26 1.90
CA PHE A 34 -17.35 -12.40 2.26
C PHE A 34 -18.69 -13.04 1.96
N ARG A 35 -19.72 -12.63 2.71
CA ARG A 35 -21.10 -13.08 2.52
C ARG A 35 -21.74 -12.35 1.33
N GLU A 36 -22.81 -12.94 0.78
CA GLU A 36 -23.59 -12.27 -0.25
C GLU A 36 -24.22 -10.96 0.22
N ALA A 37 -24.61 -10.87 1.49
CA ALA A 37 -25.13 -9.66 2.12
C ALA A 37 -24.14 -8.48 2.07
N ASP A 38 -22.83 -8.77 2.02
CA ASP A 38 -21.77 -7.75 2.03
C ASP A 38 -21.51 -7.12 0.65
N ARG A 39 -22.12 -7.64 -0.43
CA ARG A 39 -21.92 -7.14 -1.81
C ARG A 39 -22.18 -5.64 -1.98
N GLY A 40 -23.16 -5.10 -1.22
CA GLY A 40 -23.43 -3.66 -1.27
C GLY A 40 -22.32 -2.81 -0.66
N ALA A 41 -21.68 -3.28 0.39
CA ALA A 41 -20.55 -2.61 1.01
C ALA A 41 -19.29 -2.67 0.12
N LEU A 42 -19.14 -3.78 -0.64
CA LEU A 42 -18.09 -3.90 -1.65
C LEU A 42 -18.17 -2.83 -2.73
N PHE A 43 -19.35 -2.58 -3.25
CA PHE A 43 -19.55 -1.52 -4.25
C PHE A 43 -18.99 -0.19 -3.74
N TRP A 44 -19.25 0.14 -2.47
CA TRP A 44 -18.70 1.35 -1.85
C TRP A 44 -17.19 1.28 -1.65
N GLY A 45 -16.66 0.09 -1.33
CA GLY A 45 -15.22 -0.14 -1.27
C GLY A 45 -14.52 0.08 -2.62
N ILE A 46 -15.11 -0.42 -3.71
CA ILE A 46 -14.59 -0.20 -5.07
C ILE A 46 -14.69 1.28 -5.46
N LEU A 47 -15.80 1.94 -5.12
CA LEU A 47 -16.01 3.36 -5.39
C LEU A 47 -15.03 4.25 -4.61
N ALA A 48 -14.55 3.79 -3.46
CA ALA A 48 -13.54 4.50 -2.67
C ALA A 48 -12.19 4.63 -3.42
N ILE A 49 -11.86 3.69 -4.31
CA ILE A 49 -10.59 3.72 -5.04
C ILE A 49 -10.45 4.98 -5.89
N PRO A 50 -11.32 5.26 -6.88
CA PRO A 50 -11.17 6.46 -7.68
C PRO A 50 -11.25 7.75 -6.86
N ILE A 51 -12.05 7.79 -5.80
CA ILE A 51 -12.15 8.97 -4.92
C ILE A 51 -10.82 9.21 -4.21
N GLN A 52 -10.22 8.17 -3.61
CA GLN A 52 -8.93 8.25 -2.91
C GLN A 52 -7.82 8.74 -3.84
N TYR A 53 -7.75 8.19 -5.07
CA TYR A 53 -6.76 8.60 -6.06
C TYR A 53 -7.00 10.00 -6.62
N TYR A 54 -8.26 10.42 -6.72
CA TYR A 54 -8.59 11.80 -7.08
C TYR A 54 -8.15 12.80 -5.99
N LEU A 55 -8.32 12.45 -4.71
CA LEU A 55 -7.82 13.28 -3.60
C LEU A 55 -6.29 13.36 -3.59
N ALA A 56 -5.60 12.26 -3.91
CA ALA A 56 -4.15 12.26 -4.09
C ALA A 56 -3.72 13.15 -5.26
N TYR A 57 -4.43 13.09 -6.39
CA TYR A 57 -4.17 13.92 -7.56
C TYR A 57 -4.35 15.41 -7.28
N LEU A 58 -5.36 15.78 -6.49
CA LEU A 58 -5.60 17.16 -6.07
C LEU A 58 -4.59 17.65 -5.02
N ALA A 59 -3.70 16.77 -4.53
CA ALA A 59 -2.80 17.06 -3.42
C ALA A 59 -3.51 17.57 -2.14
N TRP A 60 -4.80 17.22 -1.96
CA TRP A 60 -5.56 17.63 -0.77
C TRP A 60 -5.33 16.67 0.38
N TYR A 61 -4.18 16.84 1.05
CA TYR A 61 -3.69 15.93 2.09
C TYR A 61 -4.70 15.70 3.22
N GLY A 62 -5.36 16.73 3.72
CA GLY A 62 -6.33 16.61 4.81
C GLY A 62 -7.48 15.65 4.47
N ALA A 63 -8.10 15.82 3.30
CA ALA A 63 -9.15 14.91 2.84
C ALA A 63 -8.60 13.51 2.51
N PHE A 64 -7.43 13.45 1.86
CA PHE A 64 -6.77 12.20 1.49
C PHE A 64 -6.51 11.30 2.70
N ILE A 65 -5.98 11.84 3.81
CA ILE A 65 -5.59 11.02 4.97
C ILE A 65 -6.77 10.57 5.81
N ILE A 66 -7.90 11.29 5.80
CA ILE A 66 -9.09 10.95 6.60
C ILE A 66 -10.12 10.12 5.81
N PHE A 67 -10.08 10.13 4.48
CA PHE A 67 -11.13 9.53 3.66
C PHE A 67 -11.30 8.02 3.91
N ILE A 68 -10.25 7.22 3.77
CA ILE A 68 -10.36 5.77 4.03
C ILE A 68 -10.48 5.46 5.53
N PRO A 69 -9.61 5.96 6.43
CA PRO A 69 -9.66 5.53 7.83
C PRO A 69 -10.86 6.07 8.61
N VAL A 70 -11.44 7.21 8.21
CA VAL A 70 -12.54 7.82 8.94
C VAL A 70 -13.85 7.78 8.13
N VAL A 71 -13.86 8.36 6.92
CA VAL A 71 -15.13 8.46 6.17
C VAL A 71 -15.63 7.08 5.76
N MET A 72 -14.77 6.23 5.19
CA MET A 72 -15.17 4.88 4.80
C MET A 72 -15.48 3.99 6.03
N PHE A 73 -14.75 4.19 7.14
CA PHE A 73 -15.04 3.52 8.41
C PHE A 73 -16.44 3.84 8.95
N LEU A 74 -17.01 5.00 8.66
CA LEU A 74 -18.38 5.38 9.02
C LEU A 74 -19.39 4.95 7.97
N VAL A 75 -19.07 5.09 6.68
CA VAL A 75 -19.99 4.79 5.57
C VAL A 75 -20.27 3.29 5.43
N LEU A 76 -19.25 2.44 5.56
CA LEU A 76 -19.42 0.99 5.41
C LEU A 76 -20.37 0.37 6.44
N PRO A 77 -20.21 0.64 7.75
CA PRO A 77 -21.17 0.16 8.75
C PRO A 77 -22.59 0.63 8.50
N LEU A 78 -22.75 1.93 8.20
CA LEU A 78 -24.07 2.49 7.91
C LEU A 78 -24.77 1.73 6.77
N ARG A 79 -24.04 1.38 5.72
CA ARG A 79 -24.57 0.59 4.59
C ARG A 79 -24.93 -0.84 4.94
N LEU A 80 -24.14 -1.47 5.80
CA LEU A 80 -24.43 -2.83 6.27
C LEU A 80 -25.64 -2.87 7.19
N VAL A 81 -25.76 -1.91 8.10
CA VAL A 81 -26.93 -1.81 9.02
C VAL A 81 -28.22 -1.54 8.27
N LEU A 82 -28.20 -0.69 7.24
CA LEU A 82 -29.40 -0.39 6.42
C LEU A 82 -29.96 -1.60 5.65
N LYS A 83 -29.26 -2.71 5.59
CA LYS A 83 -29.73 -3.97 4.99
C LYS A 83 -30.44 -4.90 5.99
N GLU A 84 -30.58 -4.50 7.25
CA GLU A 84 -31.25 -5.25 8.32
C GLU A 84 -30.66 -6.64 8.65
N ASP A 85 -29.61 -7.08 7.93
CA ASP A 85 -28.86 -8.30 8.23
C ASP A 85 -27.71 -7.99 9.17
N THR A 86 -27.99 -8.09 10.47
CA THR A 86 -27.01 -7.78 11.54
C THR A 86 -26.06 -8.93 11.85
N HIS A 87 -26.30 -10.14 11.30
CA HIS A 87 -25.48 -11.32 11.61
C HIS A 87 -24.06 -11.16 11.06
N GLY A 88 -23.05 -11.15 11.94
CA GLY A 88 -21.63 -11.08 11.54
C GLY A 88 -21.17 -9.74 10.93
N ILE A 89 -21.97 -8.67 11.06
CA ILE A 89 -21.65 -7.31 10.58
C ILE A 89 -20.28 -6.86 11.04
N THR A 90 -19.94 -7.01 12.33
CA THR A 90 -18.65 -6.57 12.88
C THR A 90 -17.46 -7.20 12.17
N LYS A 91 -17.57 -8.50 11.84
CA LYS A 91 -16.52 -9.21 11.08
C LYS A 91 -16.38 -8.65 9.66
N SER A 92 -17.49 -8.49 8.95
CA SER A 92 -17.50 -7.95 7.59
C SER A 92 -16.95 -6.53 7.54
N MET A 93 -17.32 -5.67 8.49
CA MET A 93 -16.81 -4.31 8.62
C MET A 93 -15.30 -4.29 8.86
N ALA A 94 -14.82 -5.07 9.82
CA ALA A 94 -13.41 -5.14 10.14
C ALA A 94 -12.60 -5.61 8.94
N LEU A 95 -13.05 -6.64 8.24
CA LEU A 95 -12.38 -7.18 7.05
C LEU A 95 -12.37 -6.17 5.90
N LEU A 96 -13.50 -5.52 5.60
CA LEU A 96 -13.59 -4.51 4.54
C LEU A 96 -12.70 -3.30 4.82
N GLN A 97 -12.74 -2.81 6.06
CA GLN A 97 -11.86 -1.70 6.46
C GLN A 97 -10.39 -2.08 6.36
N TRP A 98 -10.05 -3.30 6.77
CA TRP A 98 -8.67 -3.78 6.70
C TRP A 98 -8.18 -3.90 5.25
N ILE A 99 -9.01 -4.45 4.36
CA ILE A 99 -8.70 -4.50 2.93
C ILE A 99 -8.48 -3.09 2.37
N LEU A 100 -9.38 -2.15 2.66
CA LEU A 100 -9.24 -0.77 2.20
C LEU A 100 -7.97 -0.10 2.71
N MET A 101 -7.63 -0.32 3.98
CA MET A 101 -6.38 0.21 4.55
C MET A 101 -5.14 -0.35 3.87
N LEU A 102 -5.09 -1.66 3.59
CA LEU A 102 -3.93 -2.29 2.97
C LEU A 102 -3.84 -2.00 1.47
N SER A 103 -4.94 -2.22 0.72
CA SER A 103 -4.90 -2.20 -0.74
C SER A 103 -5.12 -0.80 -1.33
N VAL A 104 -5.93 0.05 -0.70
CA VAL A 104 -6.25 1.37 -1.25
C VAL A 104 -5.47 2.47 -0.54
N PHE A 105 -5.60 2.58 0.77
CA PHE A 105 -4.93 3.62 1.54
C PHE A 105 -3.40 3.48 1.47
N GLY A 106 -2.86 2.28 1.73
CA GLY A 106 -1.42 2.03 1.67
C GLY A 106 -0.82 2.32 0.29
N ILE A 107 -1.41 1.76 -0.79
CA ILE A 107 -0.88 1.94 -2.14
C ILE A 107 -1.09 3.39 -2.65
N SER A 108 -2.19 4.05 -2.27
CA SER A 108 -2.43 5.45 -2.68
C SER A 108 -1.40 6.45 -2.12
N HIS A 109 -0.71 6.14 -1.04
CA HIS A 109 0.41 6.97 -0.56
C HIS A 109 1.57 7.00 -1.56
N LEU A 110 1.79 5.93 -2.32
CA LEU A 110 2.75 5.95 -3.42
C LEU A 110 2.32 6.94 -4.53
N ALA A 111 1.01 7.02 -4.80
CA ALA A 111 0.49 8.01 -5.73
C ALA A 111 0.58 9.44 -5.14
N TYR A 112 0.37 9.60 -3.84
CA TYR A 112 0.52 10.90 -3.19
C TYR A 112 1.96 11.44 -3.25
N LEU A 113 2.98 10.56 -3.22
CA LEU A 113 4.36 10.99 -3.44
C LEU A 113 4.57 11.69 -4.80
N LEU A 114 3.81 11.29 -5.82
CA LEU A 114 3.89 11.93 -7.15
C LEU A 114 3.35 13.37 -7.16
N SER A 115 2.45 13.72 -6.22
CA SER A 115 1.88 15.07 -6.11
C SER A 115 2.73 16.04 -5.29
N LEU A 116 3.83 15.55 -4.69
CA LEU A 116 4.71 16.42 -3.93
C LEU A 116 5.36 17.47 -4.85
N PRO A 117 5.48 18.73 -4.39
CA PRO A 117 6.13 19.77 -5.16
C PRO A 117 7.60 19.43 -5.40
N GLU A 118 8.16 19.99 -6.45
CA GLU A 118 9.59 19.90 -6.69
C GLU A 118 10.36 20.57 -5.53
N LEU A 119 11.34 19.85 -5.00
CA LEU A 119 12.15 20.33 -3.90
C LEU A 119 13.40 21.00 -4.44
N PRO A 120 13.84 22.15 -3.88
CA PRO A 120 15.04 22.83 -4.31
C PRO A 120 16.25 21.90 -4.29
N GLY A 121 16.97 21.82 -5.43
CA GLY A 121 18.14 20.96 -5.58
C GLY A 121 17.85 19.50 -5.92
N PHE A 122 16.56 19.11 -6.04
CA PHE A 122 16.18 17.73 -6.37
C PHE A 122 15.31 17.67 -7.65
N ASN A 123 15.94 17.51 -8.79
CA ASN A 123 15.27 17.53 -10.10
C ASN A 123 14.35 16.31 -10.37
N ALA A 124 14.49 15.24 -9.60
CA ALA A 124 13.70 14.02 -9.79
C ALA A 124 12.29 14.10 -9.15
N GLY A 125 12.05 15.09 -8.25
CA GLY A 125 10.75 15.33 -7.62
C GLY A 125 10.15 14.09 -6.95
N GLY A 126 8.83 14.06 -6.85
CA GLY A 126 8.09 12.94 -6.26
C GLY A 126 8.28 11.60 -6.99
N ARG A 127 8.59 11.62 -8.29
CA ARG A 127 8.92 10.39 -9.05
C ARG A 127 10.22 9.76 -8.55
N GLY A 128 11.25 10.57 -8.30
CA GLY A 128 12.51 10.07 -7.76
C GLY A 128 12.33 9.45 -6.39
N LEU A 129 11.55 10.09 -5.51
CA LEU A 129 11.22 9.55 -4.19
C LEU A 129 10.46 8.22 -4.28
N LEU A 130 9.46 8.13 -5.17
CA LEU A 130 8.71 6.90 -5.40
C LEU A 130 9.63 5.76 -5.87
N LEU A 131 10.49 6.04 -6.86
CA LEU A 131 11.44 5.04 -7.37
C LEU A 131 12.45 4.61 -6.31
N PHE A 132 12.94 5.56 -5.52
CA PHE A 132 13.86 5.28 -4.42
C PHE A 132 13.21 4.39 -3.34
N LEU A 133 11.97 4.69 -2.97
CA LEU A 133 11.21 3.88 -2.02
C LEU A 133 11.01 2.44 -2.53
N VAL A 134 10.56 2.29 -3.78
CA VAL A 134 10.37 0.96 -4.39
C VAL A 134 11.70 0.22 -4.49
N PHE A 135 12.76 0.89 -4.90
CA PHE A 135 14.10 0.30 -4.97
C PHE A 135 14.58 -0.22 -3.62
N LEU A 136 14.42 0.56 -2.55
CA LEU A 136 14.80 0.13 -1.21
C LEU A 136 13.94 -1.05 -0.72
N THR A 137 12.65 -1.07 -1.06
CA THR A 137 11.74 -2.16 -0.71
C THR A 137 12.17 -3.47 -1.39
N GLU A 138 12.44 -3.41 -2.69
CA GLU A 138 12.91 -4.58 -3.46
C GLU A 138 14.28 -5.08 -2.95
N ILE A 139 15.22 -4.16 -2.69
CA ILE A 139 16.52 -4.52 -2.10
C ILE A 139 16.37 -5.16 -0.73
N ASN A 140 15.44 -4.65 0.10
CA ASN A 140 15.19 -5.24 1.40
C ASN A 140 14.77 -6.71 1.28
N ASP A 141 13.88 -7.03 0.35
CA ASP A 141 13.44 -8.41 0.13
C ASP A 141 14.59 -9.30 -0.39
N VAL A 142 15.39 -8.79 -1.31
CA VAL A 142 16.59 -9.50 -1.81
C VAL A 142 17.59 -9.74 -0.67
N MET A 143 17.87 -8.74 0.16
CA MET A 143 18.82 -8.88 1.27
C MET A 143 18.28 -9.82 2.33
N GLN A 144 16.99 -9.77 2.66
CA GLN A 144 16.37 -10.74 3.57
C GLN A 144 16.52 -12.17 3.07
N PHE A 145 16.34 -12.39 1.76
CA PHE A 145 16.53 -13.70 1.15
C PHE A 145 18.00 -14.16 1.23
N ILE A 146 18.96 -13.28 0.89
CA ILE A 146 20.39 -13.60 0.92
C ILE A 146 20.83 -13.98 2.34
N TRP A 147 20.57 -13.11 3.31
CA TRP A 147 20.95 -13.35 4.70
C TRP A 147 20.21 -14.54 5.30
N GLY A 148 18.94 -14.72 4.96
CA GLY A 148 18.16 -15.87 5.38
C GLY A 148 18.71 -17.19 4.85
N LYS A 149 19.27 -17.19 3.64
CA LYS A 149 19.87 -18.37 3.02
C LYS A 149 21.27 -18.67 3.55
N LEU A 150 22.06 -17.62 3.83
CA LEU A 150 23.44 -17.75 4.30
C LEU A 150 23.55 -18.06 5.81
N LEU A 151 22.76 -17.37 6.62
CA LEU A 151 22.88 -17.39 8.08
C LEU A 151 21.62 -17.88 8.79
N GLY A 152 20.49 -18.09 8.08
CA GLY A 152 19.20 -18.36 8.66
C GLY A 152 19.14 -19.69 9.44
N ARG A 153 18.97 -19.60 10.75
CA ARG A 153 18.81 -20.74 11.67
C ARG A 153 17.48 -20.71 12.41
N HIS A 154 17.04 -19.52 12.82
CA HIS A 154 15.85 -19.35 13.65
C HIS A 154 14.67 -18.87 12.80
N LYS A 155 13.64 -19.71 12.68
CA LYS A 155 12.42 -19.39 11.91
C LYS A 155 11.57 -18.36 12.65
N ILE A 156 11.02 -17.36 11.94
CA ILE A 156 10.13 -16.34 12.53
C ILE A 156 8.74 -16.96 12.77
N LEU A 157 8.14 -17.52 11.73
CA LEU A 157 6.77 -18.08 11.75
C LEU A 157 6.74 -19.39 10.96
N PRO A 158 7.16 -20.53 11.56
CA PRO A 158 7.29 -21.80 10.82
C PRO A 158 6.02 -22.27 10.14
N LYS A 159 4.84 -22.01 10.73
CA LYS A 159 3.54 -22.42 10.22
C LYS A 159 3.00 -21.54 9.09
N VAL A 160 3.41 -20.29 9.00
CA VAL A 160 2.89 -19.31 8.03
C VAL A 160 3.90 -19.08 6.91
N SER A 161 5.17 -18.94 7.25
CA SER A 161 6.25 -18.72 6.29
C SER A 161 7.49 -19.52 6.70
N PRO A 162 7.63 -20.77 6.23
CA PRO A 162 8.69 -21.67 6.65
C PRO A 162 10.10 -21.24 6.23
N ASN A 163 10.19 -20.31 5.28
CA ASN A 163 11.48 -19.84 4.75
C ASN A 163 11.99 -18.55 5.39
N LYS A 164 11.15 -17.83 6.16
CA LYS A 164 11.57 -16.58 6.82
C LYS A 164 12.29 -16.85 8.13
N THR A 165 13.46 -16.22 8.30
CA THR A 165 14.33 -16.34 9.48
C THR A 165 14.63 -14.99 10.11
N TRP A 166 14.92 -14.97 11.42
CA TRP A 166 15.30 -13.75 12.14
C TRP A 166 16.60 -13.16 11.62
N GLU A 167 17.57 -14.00 11.28
CA GLU A 167 18.85 -13.56 10.70
C GLU A 167 18.64 -12.92 9.33
N GLY A 168 17.73 -13.49 8.52
CA GLY A 168 17.36 -12.89 7.25
C GLY A 168 16.69 -11.54 7.42
N PHE A 169 15.74 -11.42 8.34
CA PHE A 169 15.04 -10.18 8.63
C PHE A 169 16.02 -9.08 9.12
N LEU A 170 16.82 -9.36 10.15
CA LEU A 170 17.78 -8.39 10.69
C LEU A 170 18.85 -8.00 9.67
N GLY A 171 19.41 -8.99 8.96
CA GLY A 171 20.39 -8.75 7.91
C GLY A 171 19.82 -7.90 6.77
N GLY A 172 18.57 -8.14 6.37
CA GLY A 172 17.86 -7.33 5.39
C GLY A 172 17.70 -5.88 5.85
N VAL A 173 17.17 -5.67 7.06
CA VAL A 173 16.98 -4.33 7.63
C VAL A 173 18.30 -3.57 7.74
N ILE A 174 19.36 -4.18 8.29
CA ILE A 174 20.67 -3.53 8.44
C ILE A 174 21.24 -3.17 7.07
N SER A 175 21.25 -4.11 6.13
CA SER A 175 21.79 -3.88 4.78
C SER A 175 21.02 -2.78 4.04
N THR A 176 19.70 -2.81 4.07
CA THR A 176 18.86 -1.81 3.40
C THR A 176 19.01 -0.44 4.05
N THR A 177 19.11 -0.36 5.37
CA THR A 177 19.35 0.91 6.08
C THR A 177 20.70 1.49 5.69
N ALA A 178 21.75 0.68 5.63
CA ALA A 178 23.07 1.12 5.19
C ALA A 178 23.04 1.61 3.73
N ILE A 179 22.42 0.84 2.82
CA ILE A 179 22.28 1.24 1.40
C ILE A 179 21.46 2.54 1.30
N GLY A 180 20.34 2.65 2.02
CA GLY A 180 19.52 3.86 2.03
C GLY A 180 20.27 5.08 2.55
N TYR A 181 21.08 4.93 3.60
CA TYR A 181 21.93 5.99 4.12
C TYR A 181 22.97 6.44 3.09
N PHE A 182 23.70 5.50 2.49
CA PHE A 182 24.73 5.83 1.48
C PHE A 182 24.12 6.41 0.19
N LEU A 183 22.92 6.01 -0.19
CA LEU A 183 22.22 6.56 -1.36
C LEU A 183 21.33 7.77 -1.02
N GLY A 184 21.28 8.17 0.24
CA GLY A 184 20.46 9.31 0.71
C GLY A 184 20.79 10.60 -0.01
N PHE A 185 22.06 10.79 -0.43
CA PHE A 185 22.49 11.97 -1.22
C PHE A 185 21.76 12.09 -2.58
N LEU A 186 21.13 11.02 -3.07
CA LEU A 186 20.29 11.03 -4.28
C LEU A 186 18.87 11.52 -4.00
N THR A 187 18.56 11.83 -2.75
CA THR A 187 17.26 12.29 -2.31
C THR A 187 17.37 13.69 -1.69
N PRO A 188 16.28 14.46 -1.58
CA PRO A 188 16.31 15.77 -0.92
C PRO A 188 16.37 15.66 0.61
N LEU A 189 16.55 14.47 1.15
CA LEU A 189 16.55 14.19 2.60
C LEU A 189 17.96 14.17 3.22
N SER A 190 18.98 14.45 2.40
CA SER A 190 20.41 14.51 2.83
C SER A 190 20.76 15.89 3.36
#